data_342efbd4a7b31e5a5febe2cdb6304680
#
_entry.id   342efbd4a7b31e5a5febe2cdb6304680
#
_cell.length_a   1.000
_cell.length_b   1.000
_cell.length_c   1.000
_cell.angle_alpha   90.00
_cell.angle_beta   90.00
_cell.angle_gamma   90.00
#
_symmetry.space_group_name_H-M   'P 1'
#
loop_
_entity.id
_entity.type
_entity.pdbx_description
1 polymer ?
#
loop_
_entity_poly.entity_id
_entity_poly.type
_entity_poly.pdbx_seq_one_letter_code
_entity_poly.pdbx_strand_id
1 'polypeptide(L)'
;MSSLRTLLRTLAVTGLSAALIAPAAAAHAEPSPADLTQRIEKSSTQLERVVESYNKLTEEIKDNKAAVARLQARIGPLEKQTEQNRADVAALAATAYKTGGLRTADALLRPGGSAALLDRLGTIDQLTKQRQEQIDGFTASQRALLEERGRLRMVLAQQAAQARELKSAKTRIERDLARLYELRRQAYGRATEAPAARPDAGRDAPAISGQAGVAVRYAYGAVGKPYSWGGEGPNGYDCSGLTLAAWRAAGKSLPHNARMQWGATSRISRGELRPGDLVFYSGLGHVALYVGGGQVIDAPSAGRNVLKRGMNMMSIQGYGRVR
;
A
#
# COMPACT_ATOMS: atom_id res chain seq x y z
N MET A 1 72.48 -8.32 43.69
CA MET A 1 73.09 -7.32 44.59
C MET A 1 71.96 -6.50 45.15
N SER A 2 71.55 -6.89 46.36
CA SER A 2 71.72 -6.18 47.61
C SER A 2 70.87 -4.91 47.64
N SER A 3 69.99 -4.62 48.54
CA SER A 3 69.69 -4.97 49.97
C SER A 3 68.42 -4.27 50.35
N LEU A 4 67.45 -4.91 50.96
CA LEU A 4 67.20 -5.01 52.43
C LEU A 4 67.32 -3.70 53.22
N ARG A 5 66.22 -3.29 53.81
CA ARG A 5 66.01 -2.92 55.24
C ARG A 5 64.73 -2.13 55.40
N THR A 6 63.64 -2.75 55.94
CA THR A 6 63.18 -2.77 57.33
C THR A 6 63.10 -1.40 58.01
N LEU A 7 61.90 -1.04 58.45
CA LEU A 7 61.50 -0.63 59.81
C LEU A 7 60.01 -0.32 59.93
N LEU A 8 59.39 -1.03 60.67
CA LEU A 8 58.40 -1.07 61.72
C LEU A 8 57.88 0.21 62.33
N ARG A 9 56.57 0.10 62.69
CA ARG A 9 55.80 0.86 63.73
C ARG A 9 55.20 2.18 63.25
N THR A 10 53.82 2.35 63.36
CA THR A 10 53.02 2.31 64.60
C THR A 10 51.53 2.13 64.24
N LEU A 11 50.79 1.40 65.08
CA LEU A 11 49.33 1.31 65.11
C LEU A 11 48.70 2.68 65.44
N ALA A 12 47.73 3.10 64.60
CA ALA A 12 46.68 4.03 64.98
C ALA A 12 45.36 3.42 64.59
N VAL A 13 44.65 2.92 65.61
CA VAL A 13 43.24 2.49 65.48
C VAL A 13 42.40 3.76 65.41
N THR A 14 41.94 4.09 64.21
CA THR A 14 40.84 5.05 64.06
C THR A 14 39.64 4.28 63.50
N GLY A 15 38.58 4.28 64.31
CA GLY A 15 37.32 3.63 64.03
C GLY A 15 36.71 4.18 62.71
N LEU A 16 36.63 3.33 61.72
CA LEU A 16 35.94 3.66 60.47
C LEU A 16 34.47 3.27 60.69
N SER A 17 33.64 4.28 60.99
CA SER A 17 32.19 4.16 60.96
C SER A 17 31.80 3.88 59.48
N ALA A 18 31.50 2.59 59.19
CA ALA A 18 30.91 2.19 57.91
C ALA A 18 29.50 2.79 57.82
N ALA A 19 29.39 3.98 57.23
CA ALA A 19 28.12 4.46 56.75
C ALA A 19 27.67 3.51 55.61
N LEU A 20 26.72 2.69 55.89
CA LEU A 20 25.95 1.92 54.89
C LEU A 20 25.27 2.94 53.98
N ILE A 21 25.94 3.32 52.89
CA ILE A 21 25.30 3.98 51.77
C ILE A 21 24.46 2.88 51.10
N ALA A 22 23.22 2.74 51.55
CA ALA A 22 22.21 2.00 50.81
C ALA A 22 22.14 2.66 49.42
N PRO A 23 22.27 1.92 48.29
CA PRO A 23 21.98 2.47 47.01
C PRO A 23 20.53 2.96 47.08
N ALA A 24 20.35 4.27 46.95
CA ALA A 24 19.00 4.79 46.70
C ALA A 24 18.47 4.06 45.50
N ALA A 25 17.63 3.05 45.74
CA ALA A 25 16.80 2.49 44.69
C ALA A 25 16.10 3.69 44.08
N ALA A 26 16.45 4.02 42.85
CA ALA A 26 15.73 5.00 42.08
C ALA A 26 14.29 4.51 42.07
N ALA A 27 13.50 5.06 42.98
CA ALA A 27 12.05 4.86 42.97
C ALA A 27 11.62 5.37 41.62
N HIS A 28 11.38 4.45 40.67
CA HIS A 28 10.69 4.80 39.45
C HIS A 28 9.33 5.29 39.90
N ALA A 29 9.20 6.62 40.02
CA ALA A 29 7.92 7.22 40.30
C ALA A 29 6.93 6.67 39.27
N GLU A 30 5.83 6.10 39.75
CA GLU A 30 4.77 5.64 38.87
C GLU A 30 4.40 6.82 37.95
N PRO A 31 4.28 6.59 36.62
CA PRO A 31 4.01 7.64 35.67
C PRO A 31 2.72 8.35 36.07
N SER A 32 2.72 9.67 36.09
CA SER A 32 1.53 10.45 36.41
C SER A 32 0.40 10.20 35.41
N PRO A 33 -0.87 10.41 35.76
CA PRO A 33 -1.99 10.30 34.82
C PRO A 33 -1.80 11.19 33.57
N ALA A 34 -1.15 12.35 33.71
CA ALA A 34 -0.83 13.24 32.60
C ALA A 34 0.21 12.61 31.67
N ASP A 35 1.28 12.02 32.22
CA ASP A 35 2.31 11.31 31.44
C ASP A 35 1.72 10.11 30.69
N LEU A 36 0.86 9.35 31.34
CA LEU A 36 0.17 8.22 30.70
C LEU A 36 -0.71 8.68 29.56
N THR A 37 -1.47 9.78 29.73
CA THR A 37 -2.32 10.35 28.67
C THR A 37 -1.46 10.79 27.49
N GLN A 38 -0.35 11.49 27.72
CA GLN A 38 0.55 11.90 26.65
C GLN A 38 1.18 10.70 25.91
N ARG A 39 1.57 9.63 26.64
CA ARG A 39 2.07 8.39 26.04
C ARG A 39 1.00 7.69 25.18
N ILE A 40 -0.23 7.67 25.64
CA ILE A 40 -1.37 7.11 24.90
C ILE A 40 -1.59 7.87 23.58
N GLU A 41 -1.63 9.20 23.62
CA GLU A 41 -1.81 10.03 22.43
C GLU A 41 -0.67 9.83 21.42
N LYS A 42 0.58 9.86 21.90
CA LYS A 42 1.77 9.61 21.06
C LYS A 42 1.73 8.22 20.43
N SER A 43 1.41 7.18 21.22
CA SER A 43 1.33 5.81 20.74
C SER A 43 0.18 5.63 19.76
N SER A 44 -0.97 6.26 20.00
CA SER A 44 -2.13 6.24 19.09
C SER A 44 -1.78 6.88 17.74
N THR A 45 -1.18 8.06 17.73
CA THR A 45 -0.76 8.75 16.51
C THR A 45 0.31 7.95 15.73
N GLN A 46 1.24 7.31 16.44
CA GLN A 46 2.25 6.48 15.81
C GLN A 46 1.64 5.22 15.18
N LEU A 47 0.73 4.59 15.90
CA LEU A 47 0.01 3.41 15.42
C LEU A 47 -0.82 3.75 14.17
N GLU A 48 -1.51 4.87 14.16
CA GLU A 48 -2.30 5.34 13.02
C GLU A 48 -1.46 5.49 11.74
N ARG A 49 -0.24 6.05 11.86
CA ARG A 49 0.71 6.13 10.73
C ARG A 49 1.12 4.75 10.21
N VAL A 50 1.32 3.77 11.09
CA VAL A 50 1.68 2.41 10.69
C VAL A 50 0.49 1.72 10.02
N VAL A 51 -0.73 1.94 10.54
CA VAL A 51 -1.97 1.44 9.93
C VAL A 51 -2.17 2.01 8.53
N GLU A 52 -2.01 3.32 8.37
CA GLU A 52 -2.13 3.96 7.06
C GLU A 52 -1.05 3.47 6.07
N SER A 53 0.17 3.20 6.54
CA SER A 53 1.21 2.59 5.71
C SER A 53 0.84 1.16 5.30
N TYR A 54 0.26 0.38 6.21
CA TYR A 54 -0.26 -0.96 5.93
C TYR A 54 -1.39 -0.92 4.89
N ASN A 55 -2.36 -0.01 5.06
CA ASN A 55 -3.47 0.16 4.12
C ASN A 55 -2.98 0.56 2.72
N LYS A 56 -2.02 1.50 2.64
CA LYS A 56 -1.37 1.88 1.38
C LYS A 56 -0.75 0.67 0.69
N LEU A 57 0.01 -0.13 1.42
CA LEU A 57 0.67 -1.31 0.89
C LEU A 57 -0.34 -2.37 0.41
N THR A 58 -1.48 -2.48 1.10
CA THR A 58 -2.58 -3.36 0.71
C THR A 58 -3.20 -2.93 -0.63
N GLU A 59 -3.45 -1.62 -0.82
CA GLU A 59 -3.93 -1.08 -2.09
C GLU A 59 -2.91 -1.27 -3.23
N GLU A 60 -1.63 -1.02 -2.99
CA GLU A 60 -0.57 -1.25 -3.98
C GLU A 60 -0.47 -2.73 -4.39
N ILE A 61 -0.62 -3.66 -3.46
CA ILE A 61 -0.66 -5.11 -3.77
C ILE A 61 -1.87 -5.45 -4.63
N LYS A 62 -3.01 -4.83 -4.39
CA LYS A 62 -4.23 -4.99 -5.19
C LYS A 62 -4.01 -4.51 -6.64
N ASP A 63 -3.40 -3.34 -6.80
CA ASP A 63 -3.05 -2.79 -8.12
C ASP A 63 -2.04 -3.68 -8.86
N ASN A 64 -1.02 -4.18 -8.16
CA ASN A 64 -0.04 -5.11 -8.71
C ASN A 64 -0.67 -6.45 -9.13
N LYS A 65 -1.64 -6.99 -8.38
CA LYS A 65 -2.40 -8.17 -8.80
C LYS A 65 -3.14 -7.93 -10.11
N ALA A 66 -3.78 -6.77 -10.26
CA ALA A 66 -4.44 -6.41 -11.52
C ALA A 66 -3.43 -6.24 -12.68
N ALA A 67 -2.25 -5.68 -12.41
CA ALA A 67 -1.17 -5.57 -13.40
C ALA A 67 -0.64 -6.95 -13.83
N VAL A 68 -0.45 -7.88 -12.90
CA VAL A 68 -0.07 -9.28 -13.19
C VAL A 68 -1.10 -9.93 -14.11
N ALA A 69 -2.39 -9.83 -13.80
CA ALA A 69 -3.45 -10.40 -14.63
C ALA A 69 -3.44 -9.83 -16.06
N ARG A 70 -3.25 -8.50 -16.21
CA ARG A 70 -3.14 -7.86 -17.53
C ARG A 70 -1.92 -8.34 -18.31
N LEU A 71 -0.76 -8.47 -17.67
CA LEU A 71 0.47 -8.96 -18.31
C LEU A 71 0.32 -10.43 -18.74
N GLN A 72 -0.27 -11.28 -17.91
CA GLN A 72 -0.53 -12.68 -18.27
C GLN A 72 -1.48 -12.81 -19.46
N ALA A 73 -2.54 -11.99 -19.52
CA ALA A 73 -3.46 -11.96 -20.65
C ALA A 73 -2.79 -11.53 -21.96
N ARG A 74 -1.74 -10.71 -21.92
CA ARG A 74 -0.94 -10.29 -23.09
C ARG A 74 0.11 -11.33 -23.49
N ILE A 75 0.70 -12.03 -22.53
CA ILE A 75 1.76 -13.02 -22.77
C ILE A 75 1.22 -14.22 -23.54
N GLY A 76 0.04 -14.74 -23.20
CA GLY A 76 -0.52 -15.94 -23.85
C GLY A 76 -0.63 -15.84 -25.37
N PRO A 77 -1.26 -14.79 -25.95
CA PRO A 77 -1.27 -14.57 -27.41
C PRO A 77 0.12 -14.42 -28.02
N LEU A 78 1.05 -13.71 -27.35
CA LEU A 78 2.43 -13.53 -27.84
C LEU A 78 3.21 -14.86 -27.86
N GLU A 79 3.02 -15.73 -26.88
CA GLU A 79 3.61 -17.06 -26.87
C GLU A 79 3.13 -17.87 -28.07
N LYS A 80 1.83 -17.88 -28.32
CA LYS A 80 1.24 -18.59 -29.46
C LYS A 80 1.76 -18.05 -30.79
N GLN A 81 1.80 -16.73 -30.95
CA GLN A 81 2.32 -16.08 -32.16
C GLN A 81 3.81 -16.39 -32.38
N THR A 82 4.62 -16.33 -31.32
CA THR A 82 6.05 -16.62 -31.37
C THR A 82 6.29 -18.08 -31.76
N GLU A 83 5.50 -19.02 -31.25
CA GLU A 83 5.62 -20.44 -31.62
C GLU A 83 5.22 -20.70 -33.07
N GLN A 84 4.18 -20.05 -33.57
CA GLN A 84 3.78 -20.09 -35.00
C GLN A 84 4.92 -19.56 -35.88
N ASN A 85 5.40 -18.36 -35.62
CA ASN A 85 6.51 -17.76 -36.38
C ASN A 85 7.77 -18.62 -36.32
N ARG A 86 8.05 -19.25 -35.18
CA ARG A 86 9.17 -20.20 -35.02
C ARG A 86 9.01 -21.43 -35.93
N ALA A 87 7.80 -22.00 -35.98
CA ALA A 87 7.53 -23.14 -36.86
C ALA A 87 7.73 -22.77 -38.32
N ASP A 88 7.27 -21.57 -38.74
CA ASP A 88 7.44 -21.08 -40.12
C ASP A 88 8.91 -20.92 -40.49
N VAL A 89 9.72 -20.30 -39.60
CA VAL A 89 11.16 -20.14 -39.82
C VAL A 89 11.88 -21.50 -39.82
N ALA A 90 11.47 -22.45 -38.98
CA ALA A 90 12.04 -23.79 -38.97
C ALA A 90 11.74 -24.55 -40.26
N ALA A 91 10.52 -24.46 -40.80
CA ALA A 91 10.15 -25.05 -42.09
C ALA A 91 10.97 -24.42 -43.25
N LEU A 92 11.16 -23.12 -43.21
CA LEU A 92 12.00 -22.39 -44.15
C LEU A 92 13.45 -22.87 -44.11
N ALA A 93 14.04 -22.97 -42.93
CA ALA A 93 15.40 -23.45 -42.72
C ALA A 93 15.56 -24.92 -43.21
N ALA A 94 14.61 -25.77 -42.87
CA ALA A 94 14.61 -27.17 -43.31
C ALA A 94 14.52 -27.30 -44.85
N THR A 95 13.72 -26.45 -45.49
CA THR A 95 13.63 -26.41 -46.94
C THR A 95 14.94 -25.91 -47.58
N ALA A 96 15.53 -24.87 -47.06
CA ALA A 96 16.81 -24.33 -47.51
C ALA A 96 17.95 -25.39 -47.40
N TYR A 97 17.97 -26.10 -46.26
CA TYR A 97 18.96 -27.18 -46.03
C TYR A 97 18.79 -28.32 -47.01
N LYS A 98 17.57 -28.83 -47.23
CA LYS A 98 17.30 -29.94 -48.15
C LYS A 98 17.58 -29.62 -49.61
N THR A 99 17.38 -28.36 -50.03
CA THR A 99 17.57 -27.94 -51.42
C THR A 99 18.94 -27.33 -51.72
N GLY A 100 19.78 -27.05 -50.69
CA GLY A 100 21.14 -26.58 -50.83
C GLY A 100 21.31 -25.28 -51.65
N GLY A 101 20.24 -24.48 -51.80
CA GLY A 101 20.25 -23.30 -52.66
C GLY A 101 20.22 -23.61 -54.17
N LEU A 102 20.36 -24.85 -54.58
CA LEU A 102 20.45 -25.30 -55.99
C LEU A 102 19.20 -24.98 -56.78
N ARG A 103 18.02 -24.94 -56.16
CA ARG A 103 16.74 -24.60 -56.85
C ARG A 103 16.76 -23.15 -57.38
N THR A 104 17.39 -22.24 -56.72
CA THR A 104 17.49 -20.87 -57.19
C THR A 104 18.48 -20.77 -58.37
N ALA A 105 19.62 -21.49 -58.32
CA ALA A 105 20.53 -21.61 -59.44
C ALA A 105 19.89 -22.34 -60.64
N ASP A 106 19.19 -23.46 -60.45
CA ASP A 106 18.45 -24.18 -61.50
C ASP A 106 17.41 -23.27 -62.19
N ALA A 107 16.63 -22.51 -61.36
CA ALA A 107 15.66 -21.56 -61.89
C ALA A 107 16.24 -20.47 -62.79
N LEU A 108 17.44 -20.02 -62.47
CA LEU A 108 18.16 -18.99 -63.28
C LEU A 108 18.79 -19.56 -64.54
N LEU A 109 19.22 -20.83 -64.48
CA LEU A 109 19.94 -21.49 -65.59
C LEU A 109 19.02 -22.12 -66.62
N ARG A 110 17.71 -22.17 -66.41
CA ARG A 110 16.76 -22.72 -67.37
C ARG A 110 16.73 -21.88 -68.66
N PRO A 111 16.67 -22.54 -69.86
CA PRO A 111 16.61 -21.78 -71.12
C PRO A 111 15.35 -20.93 -71.20
N GLY A 112 15.47 -19.71 -71.75
CA GLY A 112 14.37 -18.75 -71.96
C GLY A 112 14.91 -17.38 -72.42
N GLY A 113 14.03 -16.56 -73.00
CA GLY A 113 14.41 -15.20 -73.47
C GLY A 113 14.57 -14.23 -72.26
N SER A 114 15.05 -13.00 -72.57
CA SER A 114 15.35 -11.96 -71.55
C SER A 114 14.10 -11.64 -70.67
N ALA A 115 12.91 -11.62 -71.22
CA ALA A 115 11.66 -11.39 -70.49
C ALA A 115 11.43 -12.51 -69.44
N ALA A 116 11.65 -13.79 -69.76
CA ALA A 116 11.52 -14.89 -68.84
C ALA A 116 12.57 -14.85 -67.71
N LEU A 117 13.77 -14.34 -68.00
CA LEU A 117 14.81 -14.13 -66.97
C LEU A 117 14.40 -13.02 -65.99
N LEU A 118 13.87 -11.88 -66.47
CA LEU A 118 13.38 -10.79 -65.59
C LEU A 118 12.25 -11.22 -64.71
N ASP A 119 11.26 -11.99 -65.20
CA ASP A 119 10.16 -12.55 -64.45
C ASP A 119 10.66 -13.50 -63.31
N ARG A 120 11.65 -14.35 -63.61
CA ARG A 120 12.28 -15.23 -62.60
C ARG A 120 13.02 -14.47 -61.56
N LEU A 121 13.76 -13.42 -61.91
CA LEU A 121 14.45 -12.53 -60.98
C LEU A 121 13.43 -11.83 -60.06
N GLY A 122 12.33 -11.32 -60.60
CA GLY A 122 11.24 -10.73 -59.82
C GLY A 122 10.62 -11.72 -58.81
N THR A 123 10.40 -12.98 -59.23
CA THR A 123 9.90 -14.06 -58.34
C THR A 123 10.90 -14.37 -57.21
N ILE A 124 12.19 -14.44 -57.54
CA ILE A 124 13.23 -14.67 -56.51
C ILE A 124 13.30 -13.51 -55.50
N ASP A 125 13.25 -12.26 -56.00
CA ASP A 125 13.25 -11.08 -55.14
C ASP A 125 12.03 -11.09 -54.19
N GLN A 126 10.83 -11.39 -54.73
CA GLN A 126 9.62 -11.52 -53.93
C GLN A 126 9.72 -12.63 -52.85
N LEU A 127 10.22 -13.81 -53.21
CA LEU A 127 10.46 -14.91 -52.25
C LEU A 127 11.47 -14.54 -51.19
N THR A 128 12.53 -13.79 -51.55
CA THR A 128 13.54 -13.35 -50.62
C THR A 128 12.99 -12.36 -49.62
N LYS A 129 12.18 -11.39 -50.09
CA LYS A 129 11.47 -10.44 -49.24
C LYS A 129 10.51 -11.14 -48.29
N GLN A 130 9.70 -12.06 -48.78
CA GLN A 130 8.77 -12.83 -47.93
C GLN A 130 9.51 -13.64 -46.84
N ARG A 131 10.65 -14.23 -47.16
CA ARG A 131 11.49 -14.94 -46.19
C ARG A 131 12.06 -14.00 -45.12
N GLN A 132 12.52 -12.81 -45.54
CA GLN A 132 13.02 -11.79 -44.64
C GLN A 132 11.92 -11.34 -43.69
N GLU A 133 10.71 -11.06 -44.20
CA GLU A 133 9.55 -10.69 -43.38
C GLU A 133 9.18 -11.75 -42.33
N GLN A 134 9.28 -13.03 -42.67
CA GLN A 134 9.05 -14.12 -41.71
C GLN A 134 10.09 -14.16 -40.58
N ILE A 135 11.36 -13.96 -40.91
CA ILE A 135 12.45 -13.90 -39.92
C ILE A 135 12.31 -12.66 -39.03
N ASP A 136 12.01 -11.52 -39.63
CA ASP A 136 11.79 -10.27 -38.91
C ASP A 136 10.56 -10.35 -37.98
N GLY A 137 9.48 -10.97 -38.43
CA GLY A 137 8.28 -11.25 -37.64
C GLY A 137 8.54 -12.15 -36.46
N PHE A 138 9.35 -13.20 -36.64
CA PHE A 138 9.78 -14.07 -35.52
C PHE A 138 10.63 -13.30 -34.52
N THR A 139 11.64 -12.57 -34.99
CA THR A 139 12.53 -11.80 -34.13
C THR A 139 11.77 -10.74 -33.33
N ALA A 140 10.82 -10.03 -33.97
CA ALA A 140 9.98 -9.04 -33.33
C ALA A 140 9.07 -9.66 -32.26
N SER A 141 8.39 -10.79 -32.59
CA SER A 141 7.51 -11.48 -31.62
C SER A 141 8.28 -12.04 -30.44
N GLN A 142 9.46 -12.62 -30.66
CA GLN A 142 10.33 -13.10 -29.60
C GLN A 142 10.78 -11.97 -28.66
N ARG A 143 11.19 -10.83 -29.22
CA ARG A 143 11.58 -9.65 -28.43
C ARG A 143 10.41 -9.15 -27.57
N ALA A 144 9.23 -8.98 -28.17
CA ALA A 144 8.03 -8.55 -27.46
C ALA A 144 7.66 -9.52 -26.32
N LEU A 145 7.72 -10.82 -26.54
CA LEU A 145 7.48 -11.84 -25.52
C LEU A 145 8.49 -11.74 -24.36
N LEU A 146 9.79 -11.61 -24.67
CA LEU A 146 10.83 -11.47 -23.64
C LEU A 146 10.65 -10.19 -22.81
N GLU A 147 10.27 -9.09 -23.42
CA GLU A 147 9.97 -7.83 -22.72
C GLU A 147 8.80 -7.99 -21.77
N GLU A 148 7.66 -8.56 -22.21
CA GLU A 148 6.49 -8.74 -21.35
C GLU A 148 6.76 -9.73 -20.21
N ARG A 149 7.49 -10.80 -20.47
CA ARG A 149 7.95 -11.73 -19.40
C ARG A 149 8.89 -11.05 -18.42
N GLY A 150 9.76 -10.15 -18.89
CA GLY A 150 10.62 -9.32 -18.05
C GLY A 150 9.82 -8.41 -17.12
N ARG A 151 8.82 -7.71 -17.66
CA ARG A 151 7.88 -6.87 -16.87
C ARG A 151 7.14 -7.69 -15.82
N LEU A 152 6.60 -8.86 -16.19
CA LEU A 152 5.91 -9.75 -15.27
C LEU A 152 6.82 -10.17 -14.10
N ARG A 153 8.07 -10.55 -14.37
CA ARG A 153 9.04 -10.92 -13.31
C ARG A 153 9.29 -9.76 -12.34
N MET A 154 9.44 -8.54 -12.84
CA MET A 154 9.65 -7.35 -11.99
C MET A 154 8.43 -7.10 -11.08
N VAL A 155 7.21 -7.15 -11.61
CA VAL A 155 5.99 -6.95 -10.82
C VAL A 155 5.82 -8.05 -9.77
N LEU A 156 6.10 -9.31 -10.10
CA LEU A 156 6.05 -10.43 -9.15
C LEU A 156 7.10 -10.30 -8.04
N ALA A 157 8.32 -9.86 -8.37
CA ALA A 157 9.37 -9.60 -7.37
C ALA A 157 8.98 -8.47 -6.43
N GLN A 158 8.42 -7.37 -6.95
CA GLN A 158 7.89 -6.27 -6.16
C GLN A 158 6.75 -6.75 -5.24
N GLN A 159 5.81 -7.51 -5.76
CA GLN A 159 4.69 -8.07 -4.97
C GLN A 159 5.20 -8.97 -3.83
N ALA A 160 6.21 -9.80 -4.08
CA ALA A 160 6.81 -10.64 -3.04
C ALA A 160 7.52 -9.83 -1.95
N ALA A 161 8.18 -8.72 -2.31
CA ALA A 161 8.77 -7.80 -1.34
C ALA A 161 7.69 -7.10 -0.50
N GLN A 162 6.66 -6.58 -1.13
CA GLN A 162 5.51 -5.95 -0.47
C GLN A 162 4.76 -6.91 0.46
N ALA A 163 4.60 -8.18 0.09
CA ALA A 163 3.97 -9.18 0.96
C ALA A 163 4.78 -9.43 2.25
N ARG A 164 6.12 -9.42 2.17
CA ARG A 164 6.99 -9.53 3.36
C ARG A 164 6.88 -8.28 4.25
N GLU A 165 6.87 -7.10 3.66
CA GLU A 165 6.69 -5.84 4.37
C GLU A 165 5.33 -5.77 5.05
N LEU A 166 4.26 -6.19 4.37
CA LEU A 166 2.90 -6.26 4.91
C LEU A 166 2.83 -7.17 6.15
N LYS A 167 3.47 -8.34 6.10
CA LYS A 167 3.55 -9.27 7.24
C LYS A 167 4.28 -8.63 8.42
N SER A 168 5.39 -7.94 8.18
CA SER A 168 6.16 -7.22 9.20
C SER A 168 5.34 -6.09 9.83
N ALA A 169 4.66 -5.30 8.99
CA ALA A 169 3.79 -4.21 9.45
C ALA A 169 2.62 -4.74 10.29
N LYS A 170 1.99 -5.85 9.90
CA LYS A 170 0.93 -6.52 10.68
C LYS A 170 1.42 -6.89 12.08
N THR A 171 2.56 -7.58 12.19
CA THR A 171 3.14 -7.97 13.48
C THR A 171 3.48 -6.75 14.36
N ARG A 172 3.95 -5.66 13.73
CA ARG A 172 4.20 -4.40 14.44
C ARG A 172 2.91 -3.80 14.98
N ILE A 173 1.86 -3.72 14.17
CA ILE A 173 0.55 -3.20 14.57
C ILE A 173 0.00 -3.99 15.76
N GLU A 174 0.02 -5.32 15.69
CA GLU A 174 -0.48 -6.19 16.77
C GLU A 174 0.26 -5.95 18.09
N ARG A 175 1.58 -5.81 18.05
CA ARG A 175 2.40 -5.50 19.22
C ARG A 175 2.12 -4.11 19.78
N ASP A 176 2.03 -3.09 18.90
CA ASP A 176 1.82 -1.70 19.30
C ASP A 176 0.38 -1.52 19.86
N LEU A 177 -0.61 -2.27 19.34
CA LEU A 177 -1.96 -2.37 19.90
C LEU A 177 -1.96 -2.95 21.32
N ALA A 178 -1.28 -4.06 21.53
CA ALA A 178 -1.20 -4.69 22.85
C ALA A 178 -0.60 -3.71 23.90
N ARG A 179 0.46 -3.00 23.50
CA ARG A 179 1.08 -1.96 24.34
C ARG A 179 0.13 -0.80 24.62
N LEU A 180 -0.59 -0.31 23.62
CA LEU A 180 -1.54 0.80 23.76
C LEU A 180 -2.69 0.41 24.71
N TYR A 181 -3.24 -0.78 24.57
CA TYR A 181 -4.30 -1.28 25.46
C TYR A 181 -3.81 -1.41 26.91
N GLU A 182 -2.56 -1.81 27.12
CA GLU A 182 -1.95 -1.86 28.44
C GLU A 182 -1.82 -0.46 29.06
N LEU A 183 -1.30 0.51 28.31
CA LEU A 183 -1.24 1.91 28.77
C LEU A 183 -2.62 2.47 29.14
N ARG A 184 -3.66 2.12 28.38
CA ARG A 184 -5.03 2.52 28.67
C ARG A 184 -5.57 1.86 29.95
N ARG A 185 -5.26 0.59 30.20
CA ARG A 185 -5.62 -0.08 31.47
C ARG A 185 -4.97 0.60 32.65
N GLN A 186 -3.70 0.95 32.54
CA GLN A 186 -2.96 1.66 33.61
C GLN A 186 -3.54 3.05 33.86
N ALA A 187 -3.87 3.80 32.80
CA ALA A 187 -4.37 5.17 32.92
C ALA A 187 -5.84 5.26 33.36
N TYR A 188 -6.67 4.35 32.89
CA TYR A 188 -8.15 4.48 32.99
C TYR A 188 -8.83 3.24 33.60
N GLY A 189 -8.09 2.25 34.04
CA GLY A 189 -8.63 0.97 34.55
C GLY A 189 -9.30 0.07 33.51
N ARG A 190 -9.27 0.46 32.23
CA ARG A 190 -9.86 -0.29 31.10
C ARG A 190 -9.06 -0.09 29.81
N ALA A 191 -9.08 -1.09 28.92
CA ALA A 191 -8.33 -1.05 27.67
C ALA A 191 -9.02 -0.20 26.58
N THR A 192 -10.33 -0.07 26.65
CA THR A 192 -11.14 0.64 25.66
C THR A 192 -12.04 1.68 26.32
N GLU A 193 -12.42 2.70 25.58
CA GLU A 193 -13.47 3.62 26.05
C GLU A 193 -14.79 2.85 26.18
N ALA A 194 -15.60 3.24 27.16
CA ALA A 194 -16.97 2.73 27.22
C ALA A 194 -17.69 3.05 25.90
N PRO A 195 -18.53 2.15 25.38
CA PRO A 195 -19.36 2.47 24.23
C PRO A 195 -20.06 3.78 24.51
N ALA A 196 -19.92 4.77 23.62
CA ALA A 196 -20.79 5.95 23.68
C ALA A 196 -22.23 5.42 23.67
N ALA A 197 -23.08 5.93 24.58
CA ALA A 197 -24.50 5.63 24.53
C ALA A 197 -24.93 5.84 23.06
N ARG A 198 -25.51 4.80 22.45
CA ARG A 198 -25.90 4.88 21.05
C ARG A 198 -26.77 6.10 20.87
N PRO A 199 -26.32 7.15 20.17
CA PRO A 199 -27.32 8.07 19.62
C PRO A 199 -28.22 7.22 18.72
N ASP A 200 -29.48 7.49 18.65
CA ASP A 200 -30.41 6.82 17.74
C ASP A 200 -29.79 6.80 16.33
N ALA A 201 -29.24 5.64 15.95
CA ALA A 201 -28.34 5.52 14.80
C ALA A 201 -29.10 5.97 13.54
N GLY A 202 -28.72 7.14 13.02
CA GLY A 202 -29.26 7.70 11.78
C GLY A 202 -30.42 8.67 11.93
N ARG A 203 -31.07 8.82 13.10
CA ARG A 203 -32.19 9.79 13.29
C ARG A 203 -31.73 11.24 13.33
N ASP A 204 -30.49 11.47 13.78
CA ASP A 204 -29.90 12.82 13.86
C ASP A 204 -29.09 13.22 12.60
N ALA A 205 -29.10 12.38 11.57
CA ALA A 205 -28.40 12.72 10.33
C ALA A 205 -29.17 13.84 9.61
N PRO A 206 -28.49 14.93 9.21
CA PRO A 206 -29.13 16.02 8.49
C PRO A 206 -29.73 15.51 7.17
N ALA A 207 -30.88 16.08 6.79
CA ALA A 207 -31.56 15.75 5.53
C ALA A 207 -30.78 16.32 4.34
N ILE A 208 -29.77 15.59 3.87
CA ILE A 208 -28.94 15.94 2.72
C ILE A 208 -29.33 15.02 1.56
N SER A 209 -29.60 15.61 0.41
CA SER A 209 -29.92 14.87 -0.83
C SER A 209 -28.69 14.35 -1.54
N GLY A 210 -28.88 13.41 -2.46
CA GLY A 210 -27.84 12.88 -3.33
C GLY A 210 -26.82 11.97 -2.62
N GLN A 211 -25.72 11.67 -3.31
CA GLN A 211 -24.69 10.74 -2.86
C GLN A 211 -24.05 11.19 -1.53
N ALA A 212 -23.77 12.48 -1.38
CA ALA A 212 -23.23 13.03 -0.14
C ALA A 212 -24.15 12.75 1.07
N GLY A 213 -25.46 12.85 0.89
CA GLY A 213 -26.43 12.52 1.92
C GLY A 213 -26.43 11.03 2.30
N VAL A 214 -26.24 10.14 1.32
CA VAL A 214 -26.06 8.70 1.59
C VAL A 214 -24.80 8.46 2.42
N ALA A 215 -23.66 9.05 2.03
CA ALA A 215 -22.40 8.90 2.75
C ALA A 215 -22.48 9.44 4.18
N VAL A 216 -23.11 10.60 4.38
CA VAL A 216 -23.31 11.19 5.71
C VAL A 216 -24.19 10.30 6.59
N ARG A 217 -25.35 9.83 6.10
CA ARG A 217 -26.20 8.91 6.86
C ARG A 217 -25.48 7.63 7.24
N TYR A 218 -24.68 7.06 6.33
CA TYR A 218 -23.86 5.89 6.63
C TYR A 218 -22.92 6.15 7.80
N ALA A 219 -22.17 7.28 7.78
CA ALA A 219 -21.25 7.66 8.84
C ALA A 219 -21.96 7.87 10.19
N TYR A 220 -23.15 8.48 10.21
CA TYR A 220 -23.97 8.57 11.42
C TYR A 220 -24.34 7.19 11.97
N GLY A 221 -24.71 6.23 11.10
CA GLY A 221 -24.98 4.85 11.49
C GLY A 221 -23.76 4.06 11.99
N ALA A 222 -22.57 4.57 11.74
CA ALA A 222 -21.31 3.98 12.24
C ALA A 222 -20.89 4.53 13.61
N VAL A 223 -21.47 5.66 14.08
CA VAL A 223 -21.15 6.23 15.39
C VAL A 223 -21.38 5.22 16.50
N GLY A 224 -20.44 5.13 17.45
CA GLY A 224 -20.44 4.16 18.54
C GLY A 224 -19.84 2.80 18.20
N LYS A 225 -19.55 2.49 16.93
CA LYS A 225 -18.83 1.27 16.54
C LYS A 225 -17.34 1.40 16.87
N PRO A 226 -16.66 0.29 17.23
CA PRO A 226 -15.27 0.36 17.65
C PRO A 226 -14.33 0.72 16.49
N TYR A 227 -13.22 1.36 16.83
CA TYR A 227 -12.09 1.42 15.93
C TYR A 227 -11.54 0.01 15.70
N SER A 228 -11.29 -0.32 14.43
CA SER A 228 -10.63 -1.56 14.02
C SER A 228 -9.61 -1.23 12.95
N TRP A 229 -8.34 -1.50 13.18
CA TRP A 229 -7.30 -1.25 12.18
C TRP A 229 -7.54 -2.08 10.92
N GLY A 230 -7.39 -1.47 9.74
CA GLY A 230 -7.73 -2.08 8.46
C GLY A 230 -9.24 -2.38 8.29
N GLY A 231 -10.09 -1.81 9.14
CA GLY A 231 -11.53 -2.06 9.15
C GLY A 231 -12.29 -1.15 8.19
N GLU A 232 -13.15 -1.75 7.35
CA GLU A 232 -14.05 -1.10 6.40
C GLU A 232 -15.53 -1.30 6.75
N GLY A 233 -15.83 -1.71 8.01
CA GLY A 233 -17.15 -2.01 8.50
C GLY A 233 -17.66 -3.42 8.15
N PRO A 234 -18.87 -3.78 8.57
CA PRO A 234 -19.81 -3.02 9.40
C PRO A 234 -19.51 -3.07 10.90
N ASN A 235 -18.58 -3.94 11.37
CA ASN A 235 -18.35 -4.20 12.79
C ASN A 235 -17.32 -3.25 13.43
N GLY A 236 -16.50 -2.58 12.65
CA GLY A 236 -15.50 -1.62 13.09
C GLY A 236 -14.81 -0.97 11.90
N TYR A 237 -14.17 0.18 12.16
CA TYR A 237 -13.56 1.00 11.11
C TYR A 237 -12.23 1.57 11.58
N ASP A 238 -11.29 1.76 10.66
CA ASP A 238 -10.26 2.78 10.82
C ASP A 238 -10.69 4.10 10.13
N CYS A 239 -9.86 5.13 10.19
CA CYS A 239 -10.23 6.46 9.69
C CYS A 239 -10.55 6.47 8.19
N SER A 240 -9.67 5.90 7.37
CA SER A 240 -9.83 5.87 5.92
C SER A 240 -10.85 4.81 5.47
N GLY A 241 -11.02 3.72 6.25
CA GLY A 241 -12.03 2.70 6.02
C GLY A 241 -13.45 3.19 6.26
N LEU A 242 -13.66 4.07 7.24
CA LEU A 242 -14.97 4.70 7.48
C LEU A 242 -15.39 5.58 6.28
N THR A 243 -14.50 6.44 5.81
CA THR A 243 -14.80 7.32 4.67
C THR A 243 -14.99 6.53 3.38
N LEU A 244 -14.18 5.48 3.16
CA LEU A 244 -14.35 4.53 2.06
C LEU A 244 -15.72 3.86 2.12
N ALA A 245 -16.10 3.30 3.27
CA ALA A 245 -17.37 2.59 3.43
C ALA A 245 -18.56 3.52 3.23
N ALA A 246 -18.50 4.75 3.75
CA ALA A 246 -19.54 5.76 3.60
C ALA A 246 -19.76 6.12 2.12
N TRP A 247 -18.70 6.36 1.38
CA TRP A 247 -18.78 6.70 -0.03
C TRP A 247 -19.10 5.49 -0.92
N ARG A 248 -18.64 4.29 -0.55
CA ARG A 248 -19.04 3.04 -1.20
C ARG A 248 -20.55 2.81 -1.11
N ALA A 249 -21.17 3.10 0.03
CA ALA A 249 -22.62 3.06 0.17
C ALA A 249 -23.33 4.08 -0.74
N ALA A 250 -22.67 5.17 -1.10
CA ALA A 250 -23.14 6.18 -2.05
C ALA A 250 -22.78 5.87 -3.52
N GLY A 251 -22.22 4.68 -3.81
CA GLY A 251 -21.84 4.25 -5.15
C GLY A 251 -20.51 4.84 -5.67
N LYS A 252 -19.66 5.38 -4.78
CA LYS A 252 -18.33 5.90 -5.12
C LYS A 252 -17.24 5.04 -4.48
N SER A 253 -16.18 4.76 -5.24
CA SER A 253 -15.03 4.03 -4.76
C SER A 253 -13.93 4.98 -4.30
N LEU A 254 -13.41 4.76 -3.09
CA LEU A 254 -12.22 5.41 -2.56
C LEU A 254 -11.18 4.35 -2.20
N PRO A 255 -9.89 4.64 -2.29
CA PRO A 255 -8.86 3.74 -1.78
C PRO A 255 -8.87 3.71 -0.24
N HIS A 256 -8.46 2.59 0.36
CA HIS A 256 -8.37 2.43 1.81
C HIS A 256 -7.05 3.00 2.35
N ASN A 257 -6.84 4.31 2.16
CA ASN A 257 -5.69 5.05 2.68
C ASN A 257 -5.95 6.56 2.59
N ALA A 258 -5.72 7.31 3.66
CA ALA A 258 -6.01 8.74 3.73
C ALA A 258 -5.24 9.55 2.67
N ARG A 259 -3.96 9.27 2.45
CA ARG A 259 -3.14 9.94 1.42
C ARG A 259 -3.61 9.64 0.01
N MET A 260 -4.02 8.40 -0.28
CA MET A 260 -4.57 8.02 -1.58
C MET A 260 -5.95 8.64 -1.79
N GLN A 261 -6.80 8.74 -0.74
CA GLN A 261 -8.07 9.46 -0.79
C GLN A 261 -7.85 10.97 -1.05
N TRP A 262 -6.81 11.55 -0.44
CA TRP A 262 -6.39 12.90 -0.81
C TRP A 262 -6.13 13.01 -2.31
N GLY A 263 -5.40 12.08 -2.92
CA GLY A 263 -5.17 12.02 -4.38
C GLY A 263 -6.43 11.85 -5.23
N ALA A 264 -7.43 11.13 -4.71
CA ALA A 264 -8.68 10.81 -5.41
C ALA A 264 -9.76 11.89 -5.32
N THR A 265 -9.55 12.96 -4.51
CA THR A 265 -10.52 14.04 -4.28
C THR A 265 -10.11 15.34 -4.97
N SER A 266 -11.08 16.20 -5.32
CA SER A 266 -10.83 17.59 -5.73
C SER A 266 -10.54 18.44 -4.51
N ARG A 267 -9.50 19.29 -4.58
CA ARG A 267 -9.18 20.26 -3.53
C ARG A 267 -10.25 21.33 -3.46
N ILE A 268 -10.65 21.64 -2.24
CA ILE A 268 -11.60 22.72 -1.93
C ILE A 268 -11.07 23.58 -0.80
N SER A 269 -11.54 24.79 -0.71
CA SER A 269 -11.27 25.69 0.41
C SER A 269 -12.18 25.39 1.61
N ARG A 270 -11.84 25.94 2.77
CA ARG A 270 -12.69 25.83 3.98
C ARG A 270 -14.09 26.41 3.78
N GLY A 271 -14.22 27.50 3.03
CA GLY A 271 -15.51 28.15 2.76
C GLY A 271 -16.41 27.36 1.82
N GLU A 272 -15.86 26.41 1.06
CA GLU A 272 -16.59 25.56 0.13
C GLU A 272 -17.04 24.23 0.77
N LEU A 273 -16.67 23.96 2.03
CA LEU A 273 -17.02 22.71 2.73
C LEU A 273 -18.54 22.46 2.72
N ARG A 274 -18.90 21.28 2.31
CA ARG A 274 -20.28 20.75 2.32
C ARG A 274 -20.30 19.38 2.99
N PRO A 275 -21.40 18.99 3.63
CA PRO A 275 -21.54 17.65 4.17
C PRO A 275 -21.23 16.59 3.10
N GLY A 276 -20.44 15.58 3.47
CA GLY A 276 -19.89 14.57 2.58
C GLY A 276 -18.43 14.83 2.16
N ASP A 277 -17.93 16.07 2.23
CA ASP A 277 -16.53 16.35 1.94
C ASP A 277 -15.61 15.70 2.98
N LEU A 278 -14.35 15.49 2.61
CA LEU A 278 -13.35 14.89 3.47
C LEU A 278 -12.44 15.96 4.07
N VAL A 279 -12.16 15.84 5.36
CA VAL A 279 -11.19 16.67 6.08
C VAL A 279 -9.97 15.82 6.36
N PHE A 280 -8.80 16.28 5.94
CA PHE A 280 -7.52 15.57 6.08
C PHE A 280 -6.64 16.25 7.12
N TYR A 281 -5.93 15.45 7.93
CA TYR A 281 -5.17 15.92 9.09
C TYR A 281 -3.74 15.39 9.10
N SER A 282 -2.91 16.01 9.91
CA SER A 282 -1.60 15.50 10.37
C SER A 282 -0.71 14.96 9.25
N GLY A 283 -0.54 15.73 8.17
CA GLY A 283 0.30 15.33 7.04
C GLY A 283 -0.28 14.16 6.22
N LEU A 284 -1.61 14.05 6.16
CA LEU A 284 -2.38 12.99 5.50
C LEU A 284 -2.29 11.63 6.22
N GLY A 285 -2.07 11.64 7.53
CA GLY A 285 -2.10 10.45 8.38
C GLY A 285 -3.48 10.15 8.97
N HIS A 286 -4.47 11.04 8.77
CA HIS A 286 -5.84 10.86 9.25
C HIS A 286 -6.84 11.57 8.35
N VAL A 287 -8.07 11.03 8.29
CA VAL A 287 -9.17 11.56 7.49
C VAL A 287 -10.49 11.40 8.24
N ALA A 288 -11.38 12.37 8.05
CA ALA A 288 -12.74 12.35 8.60
C ALA A 288 -13.77 12.81 7.57
N LEU A 289 -15.01 12.39 7.74
CA LEU A 289 -16.14 12.83 6.93
C LEU A 289 -16.76 14.09 7.54
N TYR A 290 -16.83 15.17 6.78
CA TYR A 290 -17.50 16.39 7.21
C TYR A 290 -19.03 16.23 7.15
N VAL A 291 -19.71 16.61 8.23
CA VAL A 291 -21.16 16.43 8.35
C VAL A 291 -21.94 17.73 8.52
N GLY A 292 -21.26 18.88 8.35
CA GLY A 292 -21.84 20.21 8.49
C GLY A 292 -21.59 20.83 9.87
N GLY A 293 -21.83 22.15 10.00
CA GLY A 293 -21.72 22.86 11.29
C GLY A 293 -20.35 22.82 11.94
N GLY A 294 -19.25 22.69 11.17
CA GLY A 294 -17.90 22.52 11.72
C GLY A 294 -17.66 21.17 12.39
N GLN A 295 -18.52 20.16 12.13
CA GLN A 295 -18.45 18.83 12.71
C GLN A 295 -18.00 17.78 11.68
N VAL A 296 -17.28 16.78 12.17
CA VAL A 296 -16.88 15.60 11.42
C VAL A 296 -17.27 14.32 12.14
N ILE A 297 -17.37 13.22 11.40
CA ILE A 297 -17.43 11.87 11.95
C ILE A 297 -16.16 11.14 11.53
N ASP A 298 -15.47 10.53 12.49
CA ASP A 298 -14.25 9.77 12.24
C ASP A 298 -14.11 8.55 13.17
N ALA A 299 -13.23 7.64 12.80
CA ALA A 299 -12.73 6.56 13.64
C ALA A 299 -11.35 6.99 14.18
N PRO A 300 -11.23 7.45 15.44
CA PRO A 300 -10.08 8.25 15.88
C PRO A 300 -8.81 7.43 16.12
N SER A 301 -8.88 6.31 16.82
CA SER A 301 -7.73 5.45 17.13
C SER A 301 -8.16 4.18 17.88
N ALA A 302 -7.26 3.23 17.99
CA ALA A 302 -7.47 1.98 18.74
C ALA A 302 -7.90 2.25 20.20
N GLY A 303 -8.92 1.49 20.65
CA GLY A 303 -9.53 1.63 21.97
C GLY A 303 -10.58 2.73 22.07
N ARG A 304 -10.89 3.42 20.99
CA ARG A 304 -11.94 4.42 20.87
C ARG A 304 -13.01 3.97 19.87
N ASN A 305 -14.16 4.59 19.96
CA ASN A 305 -15.26 4.35 19.02
C ASN A 305 -15.32 5.45 17.96
N VAL A 306 -15.97 5.15 16.84
CA VAL A 306 -16.40 6.15 15.86
C VAL A 306 -17.26 7.19 16.56
N LEU A 307 -16.94 8.46 16.37
CA LEU A 307 -17.66 9.55 17.03
C LEU A 307 -17.81 10.76 16.13
N LYS A 308 -18.81 11.59 16.46
CA LYS A 308 -18.99 12.92 15.92
C LYS A 308 -18.29 13.94 16.82
N ARG A 309 -17.49 14.81 16.25
CA ARG A 309 -16.74 15.84 16.99
C ARG A 309 -16.39 17.06 16.14
N GLY A 310 -15.92 18.13 16.78
CA GLY A 310 -15.47 19.33 16.08
C GLY A 310 -14.32 19.05 15.13
N MET A 311 -14.33 19.62 13.93
CA MET A 311 -13.31 19.38 12.91
C MET A 311 -11.91 19.93 13.26
N ASN A 312 -11.79 20.85 14.21
CA ASN A 312 -10.50 21.46 14.59
C ASN A 312 -9.76 20.64 15.68
N MET A 313 -10.03 19.35 15.80
CA MET A 313 -9.43 18.43 16.78
C MET A 313 -7.95 18.16 16.60
N MET A 314 -7.43 18.33 15.39
CA MET A 314 -6.02 18.14 15.01
C MET A 314 -5.65 19.19 13.96
N SER A 315 -4.34 19.30 13.67
CA SER A 315 -3.85 20.17 12.58
C SER A 315 -4.44 19.72 11.23
N ILE A 316 -5.22 20.59 10.60
CA ILE A 316 -5.85 20.33 9.31
C ILE A 316 -4.85 20.51 8.18
N GLN A 317 -4.71 19.49 7.33
CA GLN A 317 -3.89 19.53 6.12
C GLN A 317 -4.66 20.15 4.94
N GLY A 318 -5.96 19.93 4.87
CA GLY A 318 -6.82 20.46 3.83
C GLY A 318 -8.13 19.69 3.68
N TYR A 319 -8.87 20.03 2.63
CA TYR A 319 -10.21 19.52 2.37
C TYR A 319 -10.32 18.95 0.97
N GLY A 320 -11.12 17.92 0.79
CA GLY A 320 -11.31 17.26 -0.49
C GLY A 320 -12.75 16.87 -0.75
N ARG A 321 -13.23 17.13 -1.98
CA ARG A 321 -14.53 16.69 -2.45
C ARG A 321 -14.42 15.43 -3.28
N VAL A 322 -15.20 14.41 -2.95
CA VAL A 322 -15.29 13.16 -3.74
C VAL A 322 -15.97 13.46 -5.07
N ARG A 323 -15.41 12.97 -6.17
CA ARG A 323 -15.88 13.21 -7.55
C ARG A 323 -16.95 12.24 -7.97
#